data_04809ec707e9ef318e980b2b367731dd
#
_entry.id   04809ec707e9ef318e980b2b367731dd
#
_cell.length_a   1.000
_cell.length_b   1.000
_cell.length_c   1.000
_cell.angle_alpha   90.00
_cell.angle_beta   90.00
_cell.angle_gamma   90.00
#
_symmetry.space_group_name_H-M   'P 1'
#
loop_
_entity.id
_entity.type
_entity.pdbx_description
1 polymer ?
#
loop_
_entity_poly.entity_id
_entity_poly.type
_entity_poly.pdbx_seq_one_letter_code
_entity_poly.pdbx_strand_id
1 'polypeptide(L)'
;MNSDNLISILQFLLLLLLQSFLLNNINFFGFINPNLYLLFVIVYRLDGNSTYLIILSFILGILLDLLTQGSGGHTIASLTIAFLRSFIIRFSFGVNYDVPMGMIKGSPLSQRLLYLLLIIFIHHMVLYSVIYFNYGNIIAIIKNTLFTSLFTFILVYISLGLFKEKND
;
A
#
# COMPACT_ATOMS: atom_id res chain seq x y z
N MET A 1 10.62 -16.37 18.79
CA MET A 1 10.07 -15.54 17.69
C MET A 1 8.69 -15.14 18.15
N ASN A 2 8.45 -13.85 18.39
CA ASN A 2 7.14 -13.41 18.88
C ASN A 2 6.07 -13.71 17.83
N SER A 3 4.87 -14.11 18.26
CA SER A 3 3.71 -14.39 17.39
C SER A 3 3.44 -13.28 16.37
N ASP A 4 3.66 -12.04 16.75
CA ASP A 4 3.45 -10.87 15.92
C ASP A 4 4.40 -10.76 14.73
N ASN A 5 5.66 -11.16 14.92
CA ASN A 5 6.64 -11.21 13.82
C ASN A 5 6.29 -12.29 12.81
N LEU A 6 5.77 -13.43 13.28
CA LEU A 6 5.32 -14.51 12.40
C LEU A 6 4.12 -14.06 11.55
N ILE A 7 3.16 -13.36 12.16
CA ILE A 7 1.99 -12.82 11.46
C ILE A 7 2.43 -11.82 10.38
N SER A 8 3.35 -10.92 10.70
CA SER A 8 3.87 -9.93 9.73
C SER A 8 4.59 -10.60 8.56
N ILE A 9 5.37 -11.65 8.80
CA ILE A 9 6.03 -12.42 7.75
C ILE A 9 5.00 -13.15 6.87
N LEU A 10 3.99 -13.76 7.46
CA LEU A 10 2.93 -14.43 6.71
C LEU A 10 2.13 -13.44 5.85
N GLN A 11 1.79 -12.28 6.39
CA GLN A 11 1.12 -11.22 5.65
C GLN A 11 1.98 -10.74 4.47
N PHE A 12 3.27 -10.51 4.70
CA PHE A 12 4.22 -10.13 3.65
C PHE A 12 4.24 -11.15 2.51
N LEU A 13 4.43 -12.43 2.83
CA LEU A 13 4.49 -13.50 1.83
C LEU A 13 3.15 -13.68 1.09
N LEU A 14 2.04 -13.67 1.83
CA LEU A 14 0.72 -13.81 1.24
C LEU A 14 0.43 -12.67 0.24
N LEU A 15 0.68 -11.42 0.65
CA LEU A 15 0.43 -10.27 -0.21
C LEU A 15 1.37 -10.22 -1.41
N LEU A 16 2.62 -10.63 -1.25
CA LEU A 16 3.57 -10.76 -2.35
C LEU A 16 3.07 -11.78 -3.40
N LEU A 17 2.66 -12.98 -2.94
CA LEU A 17 2.17 -14.03 -3.83
C LEU A 17 0.85 -13.65 -4.51
N LEU A 18 -0.11 -13.12 -3.76
CA LEU A 18 -1.39 -12.65 -4.31
C LEU A 18 -1.17 -11.57 -5.37
N GLN A 19 -0.28 -10.62 -5.09
CA GLN A 19 0.01 -9.53 -6.03
C GLN A 19 0.67 -10.06 -7.30
N SER A 20 1.75 -10.84 -7.17
CA SER A 20 2.55 -11.26 -8.32
C SER A 20 1.82 -12.27 -9.22
N PHE A 21 1.11 -13.24 -8.64
CA PHE A 21 0.48 -14.31 -9.44
C PHE A 21 -0.96 -14.04 -9.85
N LEU A 22 -1.71 -13.28 -9.06
CA LEU A 22 -3.13 -13.03 -9.34
C LEU A 22 -3.38 -11.59 -9.81
N LEU A 23 -3.13 -10.61 -8.94
CA LEU A 23 -3.60 -9.24 -9.16
C LEU A 23 -2.88 -8.53 -10.31
N ASN A 24 -1.61 -8.85 -10.52
CA ASN A 24 -0.83 -8.24 -11.61
C ASN A 24 -1.25 -8.74 -13.00
N ASN A 25 -2.01 -9.84 -13.06
CA ASN A 25 -2.49 -10.45 -14.31
C ASN A 25 -3.96 -10.17 -14.61
N ILE A 26 -4.67 -9.42 -13.75
CA ILE A 26 -6.12 -9.18 -13.91
C ILE A 26 -6.40 -8.27 -15.11
N ASN A 27 -5.60 -7.21 -15.30
CA ASN A 27 -5.71 -6.27 -16.42
C ASN A 27 -7.14 -5.77 -16.66
N PHE A 28 -7.85 -5.29 -15.65
CA PHE A 28 -9.17 -4.70 -15.82
C PHE A 28 -9.12 -3.59 -16.87
N PHE A 29 -10.03 -3.68 -17.85
CA PHE A 29 -10.07 -2.75 -18.99
C PHE A 29 -8.75 -2.63 -19.76
N GLY A 30 -7.85 -3.63 -19.65
CA GLY A 30 -6.57 -3.67 -20.33
C GLY A 30 -5.44 -2.84 -19.69
N PHE A 31 -5.66 -2.17 -18.58
CA PHE A 31 -4.64 -1.32 -17.96
C PHE A 31 -4.70 -1.19 -16.43
N ILE A 32 -5.73 -1.74 -15.77
CA ILE A 32 -5.89 -1.60 -14.32
C ILE A 32 -5.47 -2.89 -13.61
N ASN A 33 -4.41 -2.81 -12.82
CA ASN A 33 -3.95 -3.87 -11.92
C ASN A 33 -3.93 -3.35 -10.49
N PRO A 34 -4.94 -3.69 -9.66
CA PRO A 34 -5.00 -3.20 -8.28
C PRO A 34 -3.79 -3.67 -7.46
N ASN A 35 -3.23 -2.79 -6.64
CA ASN A 35 -2.03 -3.06 -5.86
C ASN A 35 -2.37 -3.36 -4.38
N LEU A 36 -2.83 -4.60 -4.11
CA LEU A 36 -3.22 -5.02 -2.77
C LEU A 36 -2.05 -5.13 -1.79
N TYR A 37 -0.84 -5.32 -2.27
CA TYR A 37 0.35 -5.38 -1.41
C TYR A 37 0.57 -4.12 -0.57
N LEU A 38 0.00 -2.98 -0.97
CA LEU A 38 -0.04 -1.75 -0.16
C LEU A 38 -0.66 -1.97 1.22
N LEU A 39 -1.55 -2.96 1.34
CA LEU A 39 -2.14 -3.35 2.61
C LEU A 39 -1.04 -3.65 3.66
N PHE A 40 0.08 -4.23 3.26
CA PHE A 40 1.21 -4.46 4.16
C PHE A 40 1.70 -3.16 4.80
N VAL A 41 1.93 -2.12 3.99
CA VAL A 41 2.38 -0.81 4.50
C VAL A 41 1.30 -0.14 5.34
N ILE A 42 0.03 -0.29 4.96
CA ILE A 42 -1.12 0.31 5.64
C ILE A 42 -1.30 -0.26 7.05
N VAL A 43 -1.28 -1.59 7.20
CA VAL A 43 -1.57 -2.28 8.47
C VAL A 43 -0.34 -2.54 9.32
N TYR A 44 0.87 -2.25 8.83
CA TYR A 44 2.08 -2.48 9.59
C TYR A 44 2.03 -1.77 10.95
N ARG A 45 2.47 -2.46 12.00
CA ARG A 45 2.40 -1.97 13.38
C ARG A 45 3.20 -0.68 13.56
N LEU A 46 2.65 0.27 14.28
CA LEU A 46 3.21 1.60 14.46
C LEU A 46 4.18 1.72 15.63
N ASP A 47 4.04 0.83 16.60
CA ASP A 47 4.98 0.64 17.70
C ASP A 47 6.29 -0.02 17.26
N GLY A 48 6.33 -0.50 16.02
CA GLY A 48 7.53 -0.98 15.37
C GLY A 48 8.46 0.15 14.92
N ASN A 49 9.74 -0.15 14.85
CA ASN A 49 10.73 0.79 14.31
C ASN A 49 10.40 1.10 12.83
N SER A 50 10.18 2.36 12.49
CA SER A 50 9.90 2.82 11.12
C SER A 50 10.96 2.37 10.11
N THR A 51 12.20 2.17 10.57
CA THR A 51 13.31 1.66 9.74
C THR A 51 13.02 0.25 9.22
N TYR A 52 12.45 -0.63 10.05
CA TYR A 52 12.09 -1.98 9.60
C TYR A 52 10.99 -1.94 8.54
N LEU A 53 9.99 -1.08 8.68
CA LEU A 53 8.97 -0.91 7.65
C LEU A 53 9.58 -0.47 6.32
N ILE A 54 10.50 0.49 6.34
CA ILE A 54 11.18 0.99 5.13
C ILE A 54 11.97 -0.14 4.47
N ILE A 55 12.75 -0.90 5.23
CA ILE A 55 13.52 -2.04 4.72
C ILE A 55 12.60 -3.12 4.14
N LEU A 56 11.54 -3.51 4.87
CA LEU A 56 10.60 -4.53 4.39
C LEU A 56 9.84 -4.08 3.15
N SER A 57 9.45 -2.81 3.08
CA SER A 57 8.78 -2.24 1.90
C SER A 57 9.70 -2.18 0.69
N PHE A 58 10.98 -1.90 0.90
CA PHE A 58 12.01 -1.97 -0.14
C PHE A 58 12.16 -3.40 -0.68
N ILE A 59 12.30 -4.39 0.23
CA ILE A 59 12.39 -5.80 -0.15
C ILE A 59 11.13 -6.25 -0.90
N LEU A 60 9.95 -5.88 -0.41
CA LEU A 60 8.67 -6.20 -1.05
C LEU A 60 8.61 -5.64 -2.48
N GLY A 61 9.00 -4.38 -2.66
CA GLY A 61 9.04 -3.73 -3.97
C GLY A 61 10.00 -4.42 -4.94
N ILE A 62 11.23 -4.74 -4.50
CA ILE A 62 12.21 -5.46 -5.31
C ILE A 62 11.67 -6.83 -5.74
N LEU A 63 11.12 -7.60 -4.81
CA LEU A 63 10.58 -8.92 -5.11
C LEU A 63 9.41 -8.84 -6.10
N LEU A 64 8.54 -7.82 -5.98
CA LEU A 64 7.48 -7.58 -6.95
C LEU A 64 8.04 -7.23 -8.32
N ASP A 65 8.99 -6.28 -8.40
CA ASP A 65 9.60 -5.91 -9.68
C ASP A 65 10.31 -7.11 -10.35
N LEU A 66 10.97 -7.97 -9.59
CA LEU A 66 11.60 -9.20 -10.12
C LEU A 66 10.57 -10.21 -10.62
N LEU A 67 9.50 -10.45 -9.85
CA LEU A 67 8.48 -11.44 -10.20
C LEU A 67 7.56 -10.99 -11.33
N THR A 68 7.38 -9.68 -11.50
CA THR A 68 6.48 -9.10 -12.51
C THR A 68 7.23 -8.49 -13.70
N GLN A 69 8.55 -8.69 -13.78
CA GLN A 69 9.43 -8.08 -14.78
C GLN A 69 9.27 -6.54 -14.83
N GLY A 70 9.07 -5.95 -13.64
CA GLY A 70 8.88 -4.51 -13.49
C GLY A 70 10.16 -3.72 -13.71
N SER A 71 9.99 -2.41 -13.97
CA SER A 71 11.10 -1.45 -14.21
C SER A 71 11.63 -0.77 -12.95
N GLY A 72 11.46 -1.37 -11.76
CA GLY A 72 11.79 -0.74 -10.48
C GLY A 72 10.70 0.17 -9.92
N GLY A 73 9.55 0.24 -10.57
CA GLY A 73 8.44 1.10 -10.18
C GLY A 73 7.84 0.74 -8.82
N HIS A 74 7.62 -0.55 -8.59
CA HIS A 74 7.12 -1.04 -7.29
C HIS A 74 8.10 -0.78 -6.16
N THR A 75 9.41 -0.94 -6.42
CA THR A 75 10.47 -0.65 -5.44
C THR A 75 10.46 0.81 -5.02
N ILE A 76 10.48 1.73 -5.97
CA ILE A 76 10.51 3.18 -5.69
C ILE A 76 9.22 3.62 -5.00
N ALA A 77 8.06 3.17 -5.49
CA ALA A 77 6.77 3.54 -4.93
C ALA A 77 6.59 3.02 -3.50
N SER A 78 6.94 1.75 -3.23
CA SER A 78 6.85 1.16 -1.89
C SER A 78 7.77 1.84 -0.89
N LEU A 79 9.01 2.13 -1.29
CA LEU A 79 9.99 2.83 -0.48
C LEU A 79 9.50 4.25 -0.13
N THR A 80 9.01 4.97 -1.14
CA THR A 80 8.50 6.33 -0.98
C THR A 80 7.34 6.37 0.00
N ILE A 81 6.36 5.47 -0.15
CA ILE A 81 5.19 5.48 0.71
C ILE A 81 5.52 5.04 2.14
N ALA A 82 6.43 4.08 2.33
CA ALA A 82 6.91 3.67 3.65
C ALA A 82 7.60 4.83 4.39
N PHE A 83 8.39 5.63 3.67
CA PHE A 83 9.04 6.81 4.22
C PHE A 83 8.02 7.91 4.57
N LEU A 84 7.07 8.20 3.69
CA LEU A 84 6.06 9.23 3.90
C LEU A 84 4.95 8.84 4.87
N ARG A 85 4.83 7.56 5.23
CA ARG A 85 3.72 7.04 6.04
C ARG A 85 3.52 7.79 7.35
N SER A 86 4.58 8.04 8.10
CA SER A 86 4.48 8.77 9.39
C SER A 86 3.96 10.20 9.20
N PHE A 87 4.35 10.86 8.11
CA PHE A 87 3.83 12.18 7.77
C PHE A 87 2.34 12.12 7.40
N ILE A 88 1.95 11.16 6.57
CA ILE A 88 0.55 10.98 6.14
C ILE A 88 -0.34 10.66 7.35
N ILE A 89 0.14 9.84 8.30
CA ILE A 89 -0.58 9.56 9.54
C ILE A 89 -0.83 10.84 10.34
N ARG A 90 0.21 11.63 10.58
CA ARG A 90 0.09 12.90 11.33
C ARG A 90 -0.84 13.88 10.64
N PHE A 91 -0.81 13.94 9.32
CA PHE A 91 -1.70 14.79 8.53
C PHE A 91 -3.16 14.34 8.62
N SER A 92 -3.41 13.03 8.57
CA SER A 92 -4.78 12.48 8.55
C SER A 92 -5.44 12.43 9.92
N PHE A 93 -4.66 12.12 10.97
CA PHE A 93 -5.17 11.88 12.33
C PHE A 93 -4.80 12.97 13.34
N GLY A 94 -3.86 13.86 13.01
CA GLY A 94 -3.37 14.92 13.90
C GLY A 94 -2.06 14.56 14.60
N VAL A 95 -1.37 15.57 15.14
CA VAL A 95 -0.01 15.46 15.69
C VAL A 95 0.05 14.62 16.97
N ASN A 96 -1.02 14.65 17.79
CA ASN A 96 -1.09 13.96 19.09
C ASN A 96 -1.77 12.60 19.01
N TYR A 97 -1.92 12.05 17.82
CA TYR A 97 -2.56 10.77 17.62
C TYR A 97 -1.54 9.66 17.87
N ASP A 98 -1.61 9.08 19.07
CA ASP A 98 -1.05 7.76 19.31
C ASP A 98 -1.87 6.78 18.49
N VAL A 99 -1.33 6.35 17.38
CA VAL A 99 -2.04 5.48 16.46
C VAL A 99 -2.31 4.16 17.15
N PRO A 100 -3.58 3.86 17.54
CA PRO A 100 -3.90 2.62 18.21
C PRO A 100 -3.52 1.45 17.32
N MET A 101 -3.05 0.38 17.92
CA MET A 101 -2.94 -0.92 17.27
C MET A 101 -4.29 -1.27 16.63
N GLY A 102 -4.32 -1.34 15.33
CA GLY A 102 -5.55 -1.52 14.57
C GLY A 102 -6.16 -0.17 14.19
N MET A 103 -5.70 0.41 13.09
CA MET A 103 -6.20 1.61 12.43
C MET A 103 -7.70 1.68 12.23
N ILE A 104 -8.45 0.71 12.71
CA ILE A 104 -9.85 0.47 12.43
C ILE A 104 -10.72 0.77 13.65
N LYS A 105 -10.22 0.59 14.88
CA LYS A 105 -11.00 0.85 16.11
C LYS A 105 -10.68 2.24 16.68
N GLY A 106 -11.71 3.07 16.85
CA GLY A 106 -11.64 4.32 17.61
C GLY A 106 -11.38 5.59 16.80
N SER A 107 -10.96 5.53 15.54
CA SER A 107 -10.75 6.73 14.73
C SER A 107 -11.97 7.07 13.86
N PRO A 108 -12.26 8.38 13.63
CA PRO A 108 -13.32 8.80 12.73
C PRO A 108 -13.15 8.23 11.33
N LEU A 109 -14.26 7.85 10.69
CA LEU A 109 -14.27 7.29 9.34
C LEU A 109 -13.59 8.22 8.33
N SER A 110 -13.83 9.52 8.43
CA SER A 110 -13.24 10.53 7.55
C SER A 110 -11.71 10.52 7.57
N GLN A 111 -11.11 10.41 8.76
CA GLN A 111 -9.65 10.37 8.92
C GLN A 111 -9.05 9.09 8.32
N ARG A 112 -9.72 7.95 8.51
CA ARG A 112 -9.31 6.67 7.91
C ARG A 112 -9.38 6.71 6.40
N LEU A 113 -10.47 7.23 5.84
CA LEU A 113 -10.62 7.37 4.39
C LEU A 113 -9.57 8.31 3.82
N LEU A 114 -9.30 9.45 4.46
CA LEU A 114 -8.26 10.38 4.05
C LEU A 114 -6.87 9.72 4.03
N TYR A 115 -6.54 8.97 5.08
CA TYR A 115 -5.27 8.24 5.17
C TYR A 115 -5.12 7.21 4.02
N LEU A 116 -6.15 6.39 3.79
CA LEU A 116 -6.13 5.39 2.72
C LEU A 116 -6.02 6.04 1.34
N LEU A 117 -6.78 7.11 1.10
CA LEU A 117 -6.74 7.86 -0.16
C LEU A 117 -5.34 8.41 -0.43
N LEU A 118 -4.72 9.05 0.56
CA LEU A 118 -3.39 9.64 0.41
C LEU A 118 -2.32 8.58 0.15
N ILE A 119 -2.28 7.51 0.93
CA ILE A 119 -1.29 6.44 0.74
C ILE A 119 -1.44 5.82 -0.66
N ILE A 120 -2.66 5.45 -1.03
CA ILE A 120 -2.92 4.76 -2.29
C ILE A 120 -2.63 5.70 -3.48
N PHE A 121 -3.11 6.94 -3.42
CA PHE A 121 -2.91 7.89 -4.51
C PHE A 121 -1.44 8.25 -4.72
N ILE A 122 -0.70 8.59 -3.66
CA ILE A 122 0.74 8.93 -3.75
C ILE A 122 1.53 7.74 -4.27
N HIS A 123 1.24 6.53 -3.78
CA HIS A 123 1.88 5.33 -4.26
C HIS A 123 1.73 5.15 -5.78
N HIS A 124 0.49 5.21 -6.30
CA HIS A 124 0.24 5.00 -7.73
C HIS A 124 0.79 6.15 -8.57
N MET A 125 0.76 7.38 -8.06
CA MET A 125 1.37 8.51 -8.73
C MET A 125 2.88 8.29 -8.94
N VAL A 126 3.59 7.85 -7.90
CA VAL A 126 5.02 7.52 -8.00
C VAL A 126 5.23 6.33 -8.94
N LEU A 127 4.47 5.24 -8.76
CA LEU A 127 4.56 4.03 -9.57
C LEU A 127 4.46 4.34 -11.06
N TYR A 128 3.39 5.00 -11.48
CA TYR A 128 3.16 5.29 -12.90
C TYR A 128 4.08 6.39 -13.44
N SER A 129 4.55 7.31 -12.60
CA SER A 129 5.60 8.26 -13.00
C SER A 129 6.91 7.56 -13.33
N VAL A 130 7.26 6.50 -12.61
CA VAL A 130 8.47 5.70 -12.90
C VAL A 130 8.25 4.83 -14.14
N ILE A 131 7.11 4.13 -14.24
CA ILE A 131 6.81 3.24 -15.37
C ILE A 131 6.76 3.99 -16.70
N TYR A 132 6.12 5.16 -16.71
CA TYR A 132 5.92 5.98 -17.91
C TYR A 132 6.86 7.18 -17.96
N PHE A 133 8.09 7.06 -17.49
CA PHE A 133 9.06 8.16 -17.38
C PHE A 133 9.31 8.87 -18.72
N ASN A 134 8.29 9.60 -19.19
CA ASN A 134 8.33 10.41 -20.40
C ASN A 134 7.24 11.48 -20.34
N TYR A 135 7.60 12.73 -20.61
CA TYR A 135 6.66 13.86 -20.63
C TYR A 135 5.50 13.67 -21.63
N GLY A 136 5.71 12.93 -22.72
CA GLY A 136 4.66 12.59 -23.68
C GLY A 136 3.55 11.71 -23.12
N ASN A 137 3.76 11.07 -21.96
CA ASN A 137 2.84 10.10 -21.35
C ASN A 137 2.05 10.64 -20.15
N ILE A 138 2.03 11.96 -19.94
CA ILE A 138 1.38 12.58 -18.75
C ILE A 138 -0.08 12.16 -18.62
N ILE A 139 -0.82 12.09 -19.72
CA ILE A 139 -2.22 11.66 -19.73
C ILE A 139 -2.35 10.20 -19.30
N ALA A 140 -1.44 9.33 -19.74
CA ALA A 140 -1.42 7.93 -19.33
C ALA A 140 -1.10 7.79 -17.83
N ILE A 141 -0.15 8.58 -17.30
CA ILE A 141 0.19 8.62 -15.88
C ILE A 141 -1.05 9.00 -15.05
N ILE A 142 -1.72 10.10 -15.40
CA ILE A 142 -2.92 10.57 -14.69
C ILE A 142 -4.05 9.54 -14.76
N LYS A 143 -4.35 9.04 -15.96
CA LYS A 143 -5.39 8.04 -16.18
C LYS A 143 -5.14 6.79 -15.33
N ASN A 144 -3.96 6.19 -15.46
CA ASN A 144 -3.64 4.95 -14.74
C ASN A 144 -3.60 5.17 -13.23
N THR A 145 -3.04 6.29 -12.76
CA THR A 145 -3.05 6.65 -11.34
C THR A 145 -4.46 6.72 -10.80
N LEU A 146 -5.38 7.46 -11.43
CA LEU A 146 -6.74 7.65 -10.93
C LEU A 146 -7.52 6.33 -10.89
N PHE A 147 -7.55 5.61 -12.01
CA PHE A 147 -8.34 4.38 -12.11
C PHE A 147 -7.77 3.27 -11.23
N THR A 148 -6.45 3.05 -11.24
CA THR A 148 -5.86 2.00 -10.41
C THR A 148 -5.95 2.34 -8.92
N SER A 149 -5.82 3.62 -8.54
CA SER A 149 -6.04 4.04 -7.15
C SER A 149 -7.46 3.77 -6.69
N LEU A 150 -8.47 4.03 -7.53
CA LEU A 150 -9.86 3.77 -7.19
C LEU A 150 -10.10 2.27 -6.94
N PHE A 151 -9.66 1.41 -7.85
CA PHE A 151 -9.83 -0.04 -7.70
C PHE A 151 -9.03 -0.59 -6.52
N THR A 152 -7.79 -0.13 -6.32
CA THR A 152 -6.98 -0.50 -5.14
C THR A 152 -7.64 -0.04 -3.85
N PHE A 153 -8.20 1.17 -3.81
CA PHE A 153 -8.91 1.68 -2.64
C PHE A 153 -10.10 0.78 -2.25
N ILE A 154 -10.94 0.43 -3.23
CA ILE A 154 -12.08 -0.46 -2.99
C ILE A 154 -11.59 -1.81 -2.44
N LEU A 155 -10.57 -2.40 -3.05
CA LEU A 155 -10.05 -3.70 -2.67
C LEU A 155 -9.41 -3.67 -1.27
N VAL A 156 -8.61 -2.67 -0.96
CA VAL A 156 -8.01 -2.45 0.37
C VAL A 156 -9.09 -2.21 1.42
N TYR A 157 -10.10 -1.38 1.12
CA TYR A 157 -11.18 -1.09 2.04
C TYR A 157 -12.00 -2.34 2.41
N ILE A 158 -12.33 -3.17 1.42
CA ILE A 158 -13.02 -4.46 1.64
C ILE A 158 -12.12 -5.40 2.46
N SER A 159 -10.83 -5.50 2.11
CA SER A 159 -9.89 -6.36 2.83
C SER A 159 -9.76 -5.94 4.30
N LEU A 160 -9.68 -4.65 4.59
CA LEU A 160 -9.66 -4.14 5.97
C LEU A 160 -10.95 -4.47 6.73
N GLY A 161 -12.09 -4.50 6.05
CA GLY A 161 -13.37 -4.92 6.63
C GLY A 161 -13.37 -6.40 7.06
N LEU A 162 -12.71 -7.26 6.31
CA LEU A 162 -12.60 -8.71 6.63
C LEU A 162 -11.70 -8.97 7.85
N PHE A 163 -10.71 -8.12 8.10
CA PHE A 163 -9.84 -8.21 9.29
C PHE A 163 -10.51 -7.65 10.57
N LYS A 164 -11.73 -7.10 10.45
CA LYS A 164 -12.41 -6.42 11.57
C LYS A 164 -13.06 -7.40 12.56
N GLU A 165 -13.19 -8.66 12.24
CA GLU A 165 -13.88 -9.63 13.08
C GLU A 165 -12.91 -10.54 13.82
N LYS A 166 -12.71 -10.32 15.11
CA LYS A 166 -12.61 -11.37 16.11
C LYS A 166 -12.28 -10.87 17.53
N ASN A 167 -12.90 -9.79 18.00
CA ASN A 167 -12.89 -9.48 19.45
C ASN A 167 -14.11 -8.59 19.76
N ASP A 168 -15.27 -9.16 19.77
CA ASP A 168 -16.39 -8.80 20.63
C ASP A 168 -16.79 -10.02 21.43
#